data_a79b332573b6339c0ca5689925ab526d
#
_entry.id   a79b332573b6339c0ca5689925ab526d
#
_cell.length_a   1.000
_cell.length_b   1.000
_cell.length_c   1.000
_cell.angle_alpha   90.00
_cell.angle_beta   90.00
_cell.angle_gamma   90.00
#
_symmetry.space_group_name_H-M   'P 1'
#
loop_
_entity.id
_entity.type
_entity.pdbx_description
1 polymer ?
#
loop_
_entity_poly.entity_id
_entity_poly.type
_entity_poly.pdbx_seq_one_letter_code
_entity_poly.pdbx_strand_id
1 'polypeptide(L)'
;MVAFDCRLARALVLAWIVIAPICAAAAGLNYIPIVTARVQAQGTTVAVMGLVTVPSGDFRSSSGDEGFAIQDQTAGIWISVKKNLKFKVGQRVLVSGTLGQNFGKLQIVPNSLADVKALPGVKLGVATGQVGMATLGYLISVEGTITQDGVVADLPYGYKVFLNDGSGVVQVYLNASTNIDPRAPYLKAGRQLRVTGFGSQYNTTYEIEPRDRRDLEPISL
;
A
#
# COMPACT_ATOMS: atom_id res chain seq x y z
N MET A 1 -8.84 -70.62 3.46
CA MET A 1 -8.57 -69.73 2.33
C MET A 1 -9.58 -68.60 2.42
N VAL A 2 -9.20 -67.52 3.11
CA VAL A 2 -10.03 -66.38 3.40
C VAL A 2 -9.41 -65.16 2.71
N ALA A 3 -10.13 -64.57 1.77
CA ALA A 3 -9.71 -63.39 1.03
C ALA A 3 -9.88 -62.14 1.90
N PHE A 4 -8.81 -61.36 2.03
CA PHE A 4 -8.83 -60.05 2.69
C PHE A 4 -9.20 -58.98 1.65
N ASP A 5 -10.31 -58.31 1.89
CA ASP A 5 -10.83 -57.21 1.10
C ASP A 5 -10.12 -55.91 1.54
N CYS A 6 -9.36 -55.32 0.61
CA CYS A 6 -8.59 -54.10 0.84
C CYS A 6 -9.45 -52.89 0.49
N ARG A 7 -10.15 -52.32 1.50
CA ARG A 7 -10.88 -51.06 1.32
C ARG A 7 -9.93 -49.86 1.46
N LEU A 8 -9.79 -49.15 0.37
CA LEU A 8 -9.04 -47.89 0.26
C LEU A 8 -9.55 -46.85 1.28
N ALA A 9 -8.71 -46.51 2.24
CA ALA A 9 -8.86 -45.32 3.03
C ALA A 9 -8.44 -44.08 2.20
N ARG A 10 -9.38 -43.26 1.77
CA ARG A 10 -9.09 -41.95 1.17
C ARG A 10 -8.61 -41.01 2.27
N ALA A 11 -7.32 -40.78 2.34
CA ALA A 11 -6.76 -39.73 3.16
C ALA A 11 -7.11 -38.36 2.56
N LEU A 12 -7.92 -37.58 3.30
CA LEU A 12 -8.10 -36.16 3.01
C LEU A 12 -6.78 -35.44 3.37
N VAL A 13 -6.04 -35.07 2.33
CA VAL A 13 -4.91 -34.17 2.50
C VAL A 13 -5.49 -32.75 2.63
N LEU A 14 -5.62 -32.25 3.86
CA LEU A 14 -5.83 -30.85 4.13
C LEU A 14 -4.55 -30.10 3.77
N ALA A 15 -4.55 -29.50 2.58
CA ALA A 15 -3.51 -28.57 2.16
C ALA A 15 -3.63 -27.31 3.05
N TRP A 16 -2.74 -27.18 4.02
CA TRP A 16 -2.51 -25.94 4.73
C TRP A 16 -1.89 -24.96 3.73
N ILE A 17 -2.66 -23.99 3.26
CA ILE A 17 -2.13 -22.85 2.53
C ILE A 17 -1.37 -22.02 3.56
N VAL A 18 -0.07 -22.23 3.65
CA VAL A 18 0.84 -21.32 4.33
C VAL A 18 0.87 -20.05 3.47
N ILE A 19 0.10 -19.04 3.88
CA ILE A 19 0.26 -17.68 3.36
C ILE A 19 1.61 -17.19 3.87
N ALA A 20 2.66 -17.48 3.13
CA ALA A 20 3.93 -16.83 3.34
C ALA A 20 3.69 -15.32 3.15
N PRO A 21 4.15 -14.44 4.07
CA PRO A 21 4.10 -13.02 3.81
C PRO A 21 4.88 -12.77 2.52
N ILE A 22 4.19 -12.30 1.49
CA ILE A 22 4.85 -11.80 0.28
C ILE A 22 5.57 -10.52 0.69
N CYS A 23 6.73 -10.70 1.28
CA CYS A 23 7.75 -9.67 1.33
C CYS A 23 8.20 -9.52 -0.12
N ALA A 24 7.52 -8.67 -0.90
CA ALA A 24 8.00 -8.27 -2.20
C ALA A 24 9.37 -7.65 -1.96
N ALA A 25 10.41 -8.45 -2.11
CA ALA A 25 11.79 -8.03 -2.05
C ALA A 25 11.95 -6.93 -3.09
N ALA A 26 12.04 -5.68 -2.63
CA ALA A 26 12.65 -4.63 -3.42
C ALA A 26 14.08 -5.12 -3.68
N ALA A 27 14.31 -5.64 -4.87
CA ALA A 27 15.56 -6.27 -5.24
C ALA A 27 16.72 -5.32 -4.92
N GLY A 28 17.61 -5.74 -4.01
CA GLY A 28 18.91 -5.15 -3.81
C GLY A 28 19.05 -4.03 -2.77
N LEU A 29 18.05 -3.75 -1.93
CA LEU A 29 18.19 -2.73 -0.90
C LEU A 29 18.29 -3.38 0.49
N ASN A 30 19.51 -3.54 1.01
CA ASN A 30 19.75 -3.93 2.39
C ASN A 30 19.34 -2.76 3.30
N TYR A 31 18.28 -2.91 4.05
CA TYR A 31 17.88 -1.98 5.12
C TYR A 31 17.63 -2.76 6.41
N ILE A 32 17.79 -2.08 7.54
CA ILE A 32 17.55 -2.65 8.86
C ILE A 32 16.36 -1.99 9.55
N PRO A 33 15.71 -2.66 10.52
CA PRO A 33 14.67 -2.04 11.34
C PRO A 33 15.19 -0.76 12.02
N ILE A 34 14.32 0.24 12.16
CA ILE A 34 14.69 1.51 12.76
C ILE A 34 15.17 1.32 14.20
N VAL A 35 14.56 0.42 14.98
CA VAL A 35 15.05 0.11 16.33
C VAL A 35 16.50 -0.39 16.33
N THR A 36 16.87 -1.21 15.34
CA THR A 36 18.24 -1.72 15.18
C THR A 36 19.20 -0.60 14.80
N ALA A 37 18.80 0.30 13.90
CA ALA A 37 19.59 1.47 13.54
C ALA A 37 19.85 2.39 14.74
N ARG A 38 18.85 2.61 15.58
CA ARG A 38 18.92 3.52 16.75
C ARG A 38 19.94 3.11 17.82
N VAL A 39 20.30 1.84 17.88
CA VAL A 39 21.28 1.32 18.87
C VAL A 39 22.70 1.20 18.31
N GLN A 40 22.92 1.54 17.05
CA GLN A 40 24.25 1.59 16.44
C GLN A 40 25.06 2.78 17.00
N ALA A 41 26.37 2.68 16.91
CA ALA A 41 27.26 3.77 17.29
C ALA A 41 27.01 5.01 16.38
N GLN A 42 27.16 6.20 16.94
CA GLN A 42 27.16 7.43 16.15
C GLN A 42 28.29 7.40 15.11
N GLY A 43 28.02 7.92 13.92
CA GLY A 43 28.93 7.83 12.78
C GLY A 43 28.74 6.57 11.92
N THR A 44 27.95 5.60 12.37
CA THR A 44 27.64 4.41 11.55
C THR A 44 26.73 4.78 10.38
N THR A 45 27.04 4.28 9.19
CA THR A 45 26.15 4.37 8.04
C THR A 45 25.08 3.30 8.15
N VAL A 46 23.83 3.70 8.09
CA VAL A 46 22.67 2.81 8.15
C VAL A 46 21.73 3.06 6.97
N ALA A 47 20.97 2.05 6.59
CA ALA A 47 19.83 2.20 5.68
C ALA A 47 18.57 1.72 6.40
N VAL A 48 17.53 2.53 6.37
CA VAL A 48 16.22 2.25 6.99
C VAL A 48 15.09 2.57 6.05
N MET A 49 13.95 1.91 6.27
CA MET A 49 12.74 2.16 5.52
C MET A 49 11.59 2.44 6.49
N GLY A 50 10.76 3.43 6.18
CA GLY A 50 9.62 3.76 7.04
C GLY A 50 8.58 4.61 6.32
N LEU A 51 7.50 4.87 7.04
CA LEU A 51 6.45 5.80 6.64
C LEU A 51 6.73 7.18 7.23
N VAL A 52 6.54 8.20 6.44
CA VAL A 52 6.67 9.60 6.88
C VAL A 52 5.56 9.89 7.91
N THR A 53 5.96 10.38 9.07
CA THR A 53 5.05 10.77 10.16
C THR A 53 5.04 12.28 10.40
N VAL A 54 6.14 12.96 10.09
CA VAL A 54 6.24 14.42 10.06
C VAL A 54 6.70 14.83 8.68
N PRO A 55 5.93 15.65 7.96
CA PRO A 55 6.30 16.14 6.64
C PRO A 55 7.64 16.86 6.60
N SER A 56 8.30 16.83 5.45
CA SER A 56 9.55 17.57 5.25
C SER A 56 9.28 19.07 5.32
N GLY A 57 10.03 19.75 6.19
CA GLY A 57 9.97 21.19 6.40
C GLY A 57 8.94 21.69 7.40
N ASP A 58 8.13 20.80 8.04
CA ASP A 58 7.17 21.21 9.07
C ASP A 58 7.88 21.68 10.36
N PHE A 59 8.99 21.03 10.72
CA PHE A 59 9.79 21.41 11.89
C PHE A 59 11.12 22.00 11.46
N ARG A 60 11.12 23.26 11.08
CA ARG A 60 12.32 23.98 10.72
C ARG A 60 13.14 24.33 11.95
N SER A 61 14.43 24.07 11.90
CA SER A 61 15.36 24.50 12.93
C SER A 61 16.13 25.76 12.50
N SER A 62 16.70 26.48 13.50
CA SER A 62 17.58 27.61 13.27
C SER A 62 18.84 27.24 12.46
N SER A 63 19.19 25.94 12.42
CA SER A 63 20.29 25.40 11.61
C SER A 63 19.92 25.15 10.14
N GLY A 64 18.72 25.52 9.71
CA GLY A 64 18.22 25.31 8.35
C GLY A 64 17.89 23.84 8.04
N ASP A 65 17.62 23.04 9.07
CA ASP A 65 17.13 21.67 8.87
C ASP A 65 15.66 21.71 8.43
N GLU A 66 15.37 21.19 7.25
CA GLU A 66 14.03 20.99 6.70
C GLU A 66 13.67 19.50 6.67
N GLY A 67 14.19 18.75 7.62
CA GLY A 67 14.02 17.31 7.72
C GLY A 67 12.60 16.84 7.90
N PHE A 68 12.47 15.55 8.09
CA PHE A 68 11.19 14.85 8.28
C PHE A 68 11.38 13.66 9.23
N ALA A 69 10.30 13.17 9.80
CA ALA A 69 10.35 11.96 10.61
C ALA A 69 9.77 10.77 9.85
N ILE A 70 10.36 9.62 10.07
CA ILE A 70 9.83 8.34 9.60
C ILE A 70 9.68 7.36 10.75
N GLN A 71 8.75 6.42 10.60
CA GLN A 71 8.62 5.28 11.48
C GLN A 71 8.40 3.99 10.69
N ASP A 72 8.82 2.87 11.27
CA ASP A 72 8.41 1.53 10.90
C ASP A 72 7.62 0.89 12.06
N GLN A 73 7.40 -0.42 12.02
CA GLN A 73 6.72 -1.14 13.10
C GLN A 73 7.54 -1.24 14.39
N THR A 74 8.79 -0.85 14.38
CA THR A 74 9.73 -1.04 15.48
C THR A 74 10.07 0.24 16.22
N ALA A 75 10.20 1.37 15.51
CA ALA A 75 10.58 2.67 16.07
C ALA A 75 10.37 3.82 15.07
N GLY A 76 10.65 5.05 15.53
CA GLY A 76 10.74 6.25 14.70
C GLY A 76 12.13 6.88 14.75
N ILE A 77 12.49 7.64 13.70
CA ILE A 77 13.75 8.40 13.62
C ILE A 77 13.59 9.66 12.78
N TRP A 78 14.36 10.68 13.13
CA TRP A 78 14.46 11.93 12.36
C TRP A 78 15.45 11.77 11.19
N ILE A 79 15.08 12.32 10.04
CA ILE A 79 15.96 12.43 8.86
C ILE A 79 16.29 13.90 8.67
N SER A 80 17.56 14.24 8.82
CA SER A 80 18.04 15.62 8.71
C SER A 80 18.47 15.93 7.29
N VAL A 81 17.79 16.86 6.64
CA VAL A 81 18.10 17.34 5.29
C VAL A 81 17.97 18.86 5.22
N LYS A 82 18.77 19.51 4.35
CA LYS A 82 18.76 20.97 4.18
C LYS A 82 17.76 21.47 3.12
N LYS A 83 16.99 20.56 2.53
CA LYS A 83 16.03 20.88 1.48
C LYS A 83 14.69 20.23 1.78
N ASN A 84 13.61 21.00 1.62
CA ASN A 84 12.26 20.45 1.69
C ASN A 84 12.02 19.49 0.51
N LEU A 85 11.90 18.21 0.81
CA LEU A 85 11.67 17.14 -0.15
C LEU A 85 10.18 16.95 -0.48
N LYS A 86 9.31 17.76 0.15
CA LYS A 86 7.85 17.75 -0.05
C LYS A 86 7.19 16.39 0.26
N PHE A 87 7.83 15.59 1.10
CA PHE A 87 7.23 14.36 1.57
C PHE A 87 6.01 14.65 2.44
N LYS A 88 4.99 13.79 2.30
CA LYS A 88 3.72 13.88 3.03
C LYS A 88 3.58 12.70 3.99
N VAL A 89 2.78 12.88 5.03
CA VAL A 89 2.43 11.80 5.96
C VAL A 89 1.91 10.57 5.20
N GLY A 90 2.34 9.38 5.64
CA GLY A 90 1.98 8.10 5.05
C GLY A 90 2.80 7.71 3.80
N GLN A 91 3.65 8.60 3.29
CA GLN A 91 4.52 8.27 2.17
C GLN A 91 5.65 7.33 2.63
N ARG A 92 5.89 6.27 1.88
CA ARG A 92 6.97 5.31 2.17
C ARG A 92 8.28 5.81 1.60
N VAL A 93 9.33 5.76 2.41
CA VAL A 93 10.66 6.19 2.00
C VAL A 93 11.73 5.20 2.47
N LEU A 94 12.78 5.07 1.66
CA LEU A 94 14.04 4.42 2.00
C LEU A 94 15.07 5.51 2.19
N VAL A 95 15.81 5.47 3.30
CA VAL A 95 16.84 6.45 3.63
C VAL A 95 18.12 5.74 3.99
N SER A 96 19.21 6.11 3.35
CA SER A 96 20.57 5.75 3.74
C SER A 96 21.32 6.99 4.21
N GLY A 97 22.13 6.85 5.26
CA GLY A 97 22.90 7.98 5.79
C GLY A 97 23.62 7.65 7.07
N THR A 98 24.32 8.64 7.60
CA THR A 98 25.11 8.53 8.82
C THR A 98 24.26 8.81 10.05
N LEU A 99 24.29 7.91 11.02
CA LEU A 99 23.64 8.09 12.31
C LEU A 99 24.34 9.17 13.11
N GLY A 100 23.60 10.13 13.62
CA GLY A 100 24.13 11.24 14.39
C GLY A 100 23.13 11.73 15.43
N GLN A 101 23.54 12.76 16.15
CA GLN A 101 22.69 13.38 17.17
C GLN A 101 22.77 14.89 17.07
N ASN A 102 21.66 15.57 17.23
CA ASN A 102 21.58 17.02 17.28
C ASN A 102 20.78 17.45 18.51
N PHE A 103 21.44 18.06 19.51
CA PHE A 103 20.85 18.43 20.79
C PHE A 103 20.05 17.31 21.47
N GLY A 104 20.61 16.09 21.46
CA GLY A 104 19.94 14.91 22.04
C GLY A 104 18.96 14.21 21.09
N LYS A 105 18.54 14.83 19.99
CA LYS A 105 17.67 14.22 19.00
C LYS A 105 18.47 13.32 18.07
N LEU A 106 18.24 12.01 18.15
CA LEU A 106 18.84 11.03 17.26
C LEU A 106 18.31 11.20 15.83
N GLN A 107 19.21 11.17 14.85
CA GLN A 107 18.85 11.40 13.46
C GLN A 107 19.75 10.62 12.50
N ILE A 108 19.26 10.44 11.29
CA ILE A 108 20.07 10.01 10.14
C ILE A 108 20.32 11.22 9.26
N VAL A 109 21.58 11.43 8.90
CA VAL A 109 22.00 12.49 7.97
C VAL A 109 22.39 11.81 6.66
N PRO A 110 21.55 11.89 5.60
CA PRO A 110 21.91 11.38 4.28
C PRO A 110 23.13 12.09 3.71
N ASN A 111 24.01 11.36 3.04
CA ASN A 111 25.20 11.95 2.41
C ASN A 111 24.83 12.79 1.18
N SER A 112 23.74 12.40 0.52
CA SER A 112 23.17 13.12 -0.62
C SER A 112 21.65 12.98 -0.65
N LEU A 113 20.96 13.82 -1.42
CA LEU A 113 19.50 13.68 -1.61
C LEU A 113 19.13 12.41 -2.40
N ALA A 114 20.07 11.82 -3.15
CA ALA A 114 19.87 10.56 -3.84
C ALA A 114 19.74 9.36 -2.87
N ASP A 115 20.23 9.52 -1.63
CA ASP A 115 20.12 8.52 -0.58
C ASP A 115 18.75 8.51 0.11
N VAL A 116 17.86 9.42 -0.30
CA VAL A 116 16.49 9.51 0.17
C VAL A 116 15.56 9.19 -1.00
N LYS A 117 14.98 8.01 -1.00
CA LYS A 117 14.14 7.51 -2.09
C LYS A 117 12.70 7.38 -1.64
N ALA A 118 11.79 8.09 -2.32
CA ALA A 118 10.38 7.78 -2.24
C ALA A 118 10.14 6.39 -2.85
N LEU A 119 9.43 5.56 -2.12
CA LEU A 119 9.00 4.25 -2.60
C LEU A 119 7.54 4.32 -3.02
N PRO A 120 7.12 3.54 -4.02
CA PRO A 120 5.70 3.38 -4.31
C PRO A 120 4.95 2.96 -3.05
N GLY A 121 3.75 3.49 -2.87
CA GLY A 121 2.85 3.01 -1.82
C GLY A 121 2.67 1.49 -1.97
N VAL A 122 2.63 0.78 -0.84
CA VAL A 122 2.33 -0.65 -0.89
C VAL A 122 0.85 -0.77 -1.19
N LYS A 123 0.53 -1.20 -2.39
CA LYS A 123 -0.80 -1.64 -2.77
C LYS A 123 -0.74 -3.15 -3.00
N LEU A 124 -1.70 -3.86 -2.46
CA LEU A 124 -1.84 -5.29 -2.67
C LEU A 124 -2.63 -5.52 -3.96
N GLY A 125 -1.98 -6.06 -4.99
CA GLY A 125 -2.69 -6.52 -6.19
C GLY A 125 -3.50 -7.77 -5.87
N VAL A 126 -4.80 -7.74 -6.13
CA VAL A 126 -5.70 -8.87 -5.92
C VAL A 126 -6.63 -9.05 -7.11
N ALA A 127 -7.06 -10.27 -7.37
CA ALA A 127 -8.10 -10.55 -8.34
C ALA A 127 -9.45 -10.00 -7.85
N THR A 128 -10.36 -9.63 -8.77
CA THR A 128 -11.65 -9.03 -8.41
C THR A 128 -12.48 -9.94 -7.50
N GLY A 129 -12.48 -11.25 -7.74
CA GLY A 129 -13.17 -12.24 -6.91
C GLY A 129 -12.49 -12.53 -5.55
N GLN A 130 -11.32 -11.97 -5.27
CA GLN A 130 -10.61 -12.14 -4.00
C GLN A 130 -10.78 -10.96 -3.05
N VAL A 131 -11.48 -9.92 -3.46
CA VAL A 131 -11.82 -8.81 -2.57
C VAL A 131 -12.84 -9.29 -1.54
N GLY A 132 -12.44 -9.27 -0.27
CA GLY A 132 -13.23 -9.87 0.80
C GLY A 132 -12.63 -9.60 2.18
N MET A 133 -13.02 -10.39 3.17
CA MET A 133 -12.57 -10.19 4.56
C MET A 133 -11.04 -10.11 4.70
N ALA A 134 -10.29 -10.89 3.92
CA ALA A 134 -8.83 -10.89 3.96
C ALA A 134 -8.18 -9.60 3.43
N THR A 135 -8.93 -8.78 2.72
CA THR A 135 -8.47 -7.52 2.12
C THR A 135 -9.03 -6.27 2.80
N LEU A 136 -9.86 -6.44 3.82
CA LEU A 136 -10.42 -5.31 4.58
C LEU A 136 -9.32 -4.48 5.24
N GLY A 137 -9.44 -3.16 5.11
CA GLY A 137 -8.49 -2.22 5.71
C GLY A 137 -7.19 -2.03 4.92
N TYR A 138 -6.95 -2.82 3.88
CA TYR A 138 -5.76 -2.68 3.05
C TYR A 138 -5.97 -1.70 1.91
N LEU A 139 -4.88 -1.06 1.48
CA LEU A 139 -4.84 -0.42 0.18
C LEU A 139 -4.62 -1.49 -0.87
N ILE A 140 -5.66 -1.78 -1.64
CA ILE A 140 -5.65 -2.83 -2.66
C ILE A 140 -5.73 -2.25 -4.07
N SER A 141 -5.33 -3.05 -5.05
CA SER A 141 -5.46 -2.71 -6.47
C SER A 141 -6.02 -3.90 -7.21
N VAL A 142 -7.07 -3.68 -7.98
CA VAL A 142 -7.66 -4.66 -8.89
C VAL A 142 -7.62 -4.16 -10.31
N GLU A 143 -7.62 -5.07 -11.25
CA GLU A 143 -7.81 -4.80 -12.68
C GLU A 143 -9.01 -5.60 -13.17
N GLY A 144 -9.79 -5.04 -14.06
CA GLY A 144 -10.93 -5.76 -14.62
C GLY A 144 -11.68 -4.95 -15.65
N THR A 145 -12.61 -5.61 -16.30
CA THR A 145 -13.54 -4.98 -17.25
C THR A 145 -14.77 -4.50 -16.50
N ILE A 146 -15.20 -3.27 -16.77
CA ILE A 146 -16.44 -2.72 -16.23
C ILE A 146 -17.62 -3.53 -16.81
N THR A 147 -18.48 -4.04 -15.93
CA THR A 147 -19.65 -4.84 -16.32
C THR A 147 -20.67 -4.02 -17.12
N GLN A 148 -21.69 -4.68 -17.66
CA GLN A 148 -22.69 -4.03 -18.51
C GLN A 148 -23.55 -2.99 -17.77
N ASP A 149 -23.64 -3.07 -16.45
CA ASP A 149 -24.37 -2.08 -15.65
C ASP A 149 -23.74 -0.69 -15.68
N GLY A 150 -22.43 -0.61 -16.03
CA GLY A 150 -21.69 0.63 -16.09
C GLY A 150 -21.61 1.31 -14.71
N VAL A 151 -21.99 2.60 -14.67
CA VAL A 151 -22.06 3.37 -13.41
C VAL A 151 -23.49 3.43 -12.91
N VAL A 152 -23.70 2.90 -11.70
CA VAL A 152 -25.01 2.88 -11.03
C VAL A 152 -25.05 3.96 -9.94
N ALA A 153 -26.08 4.80 -9.96
CA ALA A 153 -26.23 5.86 -8.96
C ALA A 153 -26.67 5.30 -7.60
N ASP A 154 -26.08 5.84 -6.53
CA ASP A 154 -26.42 5.57 -5.13
C ASP A 154 -26.54 6.91 -4.36
N LEU A 155 -27.35 7.81 -4.91
CA LEU A 155 -27.48 9.18 -4.42
C LEU A 155 -28.20 9.23 -3.06
N PRO A 156 -27.80 10.16 -2.18
CA PRO A 156 -26.82 11.22 -2.38
C PRO A 156 -25.36 10.81 -2.07
N TYR A 157 -25.08 9.56 -1.77
CA TYR A 157 -23.84 9.10 -1.15
C TYR A 157 -22.72 8.84 -2.17
N GLY A 158 -23.05 8.44 -3.40
CA GLY A 158 -22.03 8.14 -4.41
C GLY A 158 -22.55 7.37 -5.61
N TYR A 159 -21.65 6.55 -6.19
CA TYR A 159 -21.93 5.73 -7.36
C TYR A 159 -21.22 4.38 -7.22
N LYS A 160 -21.77 3.36 -7.85
CA LYS A 160 -21.22 2.01 -7.90
C LYS A 160 -20.75 1.68 -9.30
N VAL A 161 -19.59 1.07 -9.41
CA VAL A 161 -19.04 0.50 -10.64
C VAL A 161 -18.66 -0.94 -10.34
N PHE A 162 -18.94 -1.86 -11.23
CA PHE A 162 -18.65 -3.26 -11.03
C PHE A 162 -17.56 -3.70 -12.00
N LEU A 163 -16.51 -4.31 -11.47
CA LEU A 163 -15.37 -4.82 -12.25
C LEU A 163 -15.32 -6.34 -12.17
N ASN A 164 -14.90 -6.96 -13.28
CA ASN A 164 -14.69 -8.40 -13.37
C ASN A 164 -13.44 -8.69 -14.21
N ASP A 165 -12.51 -9.47 -13.66
CA ASP A 165 -11.33 -10.01 -14.35
C ASP A 165 -11.49 -11.48 -14.76
N GLY A 166 -12.70 -12.05 -14.55
CA GLY A 166 -12.99 -13.45 -14.78
C GLY A 166 -13.00 -14.31 -13.50
N SER A 167 -12.45 -13.81 -12.39
CA SER A 167 -12.43 -14.52 -11.10
C SER A 167 -13.70 -14.27 -10.25
N GLY A 168 -14.43 -13.20 -10.55
CA GLY A 168 -15.64 -12.77 -9.84
C GLY A 168 -15.84 -11.27 -9.97
N VAL A 169 -17.01 -10.79 -9.57
CA VAL A 169 -17.34 -9.36 -9.64
C VAL A 169 -17.01 -8.68 -8.31
N VAL A 170 -16.36 -7.50 -8.39
CA VAL A 170 -16.17 -6.61 -7.24
C VAL A 170 -16.89 -5.29 -7.45
N GLN A 171 -17.47 -4.75 -6.38
CA GLN A 171 -18.00 -3.39 -6.34
C GLN A 171 -16.86 -2.40 -6.09
N VAL A 172 -16.81 -1.35 -6.90
CA VAL A 172 -16.03 -0.14 -6.67
C VAL A 172 -17.00 0.96 -6.27
N TYR A 173 -16.85 1.49 -5.06
CA TYR A 173 -17.73 2.53 -4.55
C TYR A 173 -17.09 3.90 -4.69
N LEU A 174 -17.62 4.71 -5.59
CA LEU A 174 -17.18 6.08 -5.82
C LEU A 174 -17.91 7.01 -4.86
N ASN A 175 -17.34 7.21 -3.67
CA ASN A 175 -17.93 8.06 -2.66
C ASN A 175 -18.06 9.51 -3.17
N ALA A 176 -19.19 10.17 -2.93
CA ALA A 176 -19.45 11.54 -3.39
C ALA A 176 -18.40 12.55 -2.92
N SER A 177 -17.79 12.32 -1.75
CA SER A 177 -16.73 13.21 -1.19
C SER A 177 -15.43 13.17 -1.98
N THR A 178 -15.21 12.17 -2.83
CA THR A 178 -13.97 12.03 -3.64
C THR A 178 -13.96 12.91 -4.88
N ASN A 179 -15.09 13.50 -5.24
CA ASN A 179 -15.29 14.31 -6.45
C ASN A 179 -14.88 13.60 -7.75
N ILE A 180 -14.99 12.27 -7.80
CA ILE A 180 -14.78 11.50 -9.03
C ILE A 180 -16.00 11.71 -9.93
N ASP A 181 -15.79 12.19 -11.16
CA ASP A 181 -16.91 12.37 -12.11
C ASP A 181 -17.41 11.00 -12.61
N PRO A 182 -18.65 10.61 -12.26
CA PRO A 182 -19.23 9.33 -12.67
C PRO A 182 -19.49 9.22 -14.18
N ARG A 183 -19.47 10.35 -14.90
CA ARG A 183 -19.68 10.40 -16.37
C ARG A 183 -18.38 10.30 -17.16
N ALA A 184 -17.24 10.12 -16.47
CA ALA A 184 -15.94 10.05 -17.13
C ALA A 184 -15.94 8.95 -18.22
N PRO A 185 -15.36 9.22 -19.40
CA PRO A 185 -15.43 8.30 -20.55
C PRO A 185 -14.85 6.91 -20.30
N TYR A 186 -13.93 6.80 -19.34
CA TYR A 186 -13.30 5.53 -18.95
C TYR A 186 -14.16 4.70 -17.98
N LEU A 187 -15.25 5.25 -17.42
CA LEU A 187 -16.19 4.55 -16.53
C LEU A 187 -17.38 3.93 -17.31
N LYS A 188 -17.20 3.63 -18.57
CA LYS A 188 -18.23 3.00 -19.41
C LYS A 188 -18.09 1.47 -19.40
N ALA A 189 -19.22 0.79 -19.51
CA ALA A 189 -19.28 -0.66 -19.68
C ALA A 189 -18.34 -1.14 -20.79
N GLY A 190 -17.65 -2.26 -20.57
CA GLY A 190 -16.68 -2.86 -21.48
C GLY A 190 -15.30 -2.23 -21.46
N ARG A 191 -15.07 -1.12 -20.73
CA ARG A 191 -13.73 -0.55 -20.57
C ARG A 191 -12.94 -1.31 -19.50
N GLN A 192 -11.65 -1.46 -19.75
CA GLN A 192 -10.72 -2.01 -18.76
C GLN A 192 -10.21 -0.89 -17.85
N LEU A 193 -10.21 -1.18 -16.57
CA LEU A 193 -9.84 -0.23 -15.53
C LEU A 193 -8.99 -0.92 -14.47
N ARG A 194 -7.90 -0.26 -14.05
CA ARG A 194 -7.22 -0.57 -12.80
C ARG A 194 -7.74 0.40 -11.74
N VAL A 195 -8.17 -0.15 -10.61
CA VAL A 195 -8.63 0.62 -9.46
C VAL A 195 -7.73 0.32 -8.27
N THR A 196 -7.22 1.38 -7.65
CA THR A 196 -6.56 1.33 -6.35
C THR A 196 -7.51 1.96 -5.33
N GLY A 197 -7.66 1.37 -4.16
CA GLY A 197 -8.55 1.92 -3.15
C GLY A 197 -8.46 1.19 -1.82
N PHE A 198 -9.20 1.69 -0.86
CA PHE A 198 -9.36 1.08 0.45
C PHE A 198 -10.30 -0.13 0.34
N GLY A 199 -9.86 -1.29 0.80
CA GLY A 199 -10.71 -2.47 0.91
C GLY A 199 -11.72 -2.27 2.02
N SER A 200 -12.99 -2.17 1.67
CA SER A 200 -14.11 -1.82 2.55
C SER A 200 -15.20 -2.88 2.53
N GLN A 201 -16.17 -2.71 3.41
CA GLN A 201 -17.39 -3.51 3.46
C GLN A 201 -18.57 -2.62 3.83
N TYR A 202 -19.63 -2.73 3.05
CA TYR A 202 -20.94 -2.17 3.39
C TYR A 202 -21.96 -3.28 3.52
N ASN A 203 -22.50 -3.46 4.72
CA ASN A 203 -23.35 -4.62 5.09
C ASN A 203 -22.65 -5.95 4.75
N THR A 204 -23.16 -6.69 3.78
CA THR A 204 -22.62 -7.98 3.33
C THR A 204 -21.76 -7.87 2.07
N THR A 205 -21.63 -6.67 1.48
CA THR A 205 -20.89 -6.44 0.24
C THR A 205 -19.49 -5.96 0.53
N TYR A 206 -18.50 -6.69 0.05
CA TYR A 206 -17.12 -6.22 0.02
C TYR A 206 -16.89 -5.34 -1.19
N GLU A 207 -16.13 -4.25 -1.02
CA GLU A 207 -15.96 -3.24 -2.03
C GLU A 207 -14.58 -2.59 -1.96
N ILE A 208 -14.26 -1.82 -2.98
CA ILE A 208 -13.06 -0.99 -3.04
C ILE A 208 -13.51 0.47 -3.12
N GLU A 209 -12.98 1.30 -2.23
CA GLU A 209 -13.21 2.74 -2.22
C GLU A 209 -11.97 3.49 -2.71
N PRO A 210 -11.93 3.98 -3.95
CA PRO A 210 -10.87 4.86 -4.45
C PRO A 210 -10.92 6.20 -3.70
N ARG A 211 -9.75 6.74 -3.39
CA ARG A 211 -9.59 7.95 -2.59
C ARG A 211 -9.78 9.22 -3.40
N ASP A 212 -9.41 9.16 -4.67
CA ASP A 212 -9.55 10.25 -5.64
C ASP A 212 -9.40 9.72 -7.08
N ARG A 213 -9.48 10.64 -8.06
CA ARG A 213 -9.40 10.32 -9.49
C ARG A 213 -8.11 9.58 -9.88
N ARG A 214 -6.99 9.78 -9.19
CA ARG A 214 -5.68 9.16 -9.51
C ARG A 214 -5.65 7.67 -9.19
N ASP A 215 -6.59 7.21 -8.38
CA ASP A 215 -6.75 5.80 -8.07
C ASP A 215 -7.49 5.00 -9.17
N LEU A 216 -7.95 5.68 -10.23
CA LEU A 216 -8.63 5.11 -11.39
C LEU A 216 -7.76 5.25 -12.64
N GLU A 217 -7.13 4.17 -13.07
CA GLU A 217 -6.22 4.13 -14.21
C GLU A 217 -6.87 3.38 -15.38
N PRO A 218 -7.30 4.08 -16.45
CA PRO A 218 -7.77 3.40 -17.66
C PRO A 218 -6.65 2.55 -18.26
N ILE A 219 -6.96 1.31 -18.61
CA ILE A 219 -6.03 0.43 -19.30
C ILE A 219 -6.36 0.57 -20.80
N SER A 220 -5.39 1.10 -21.57
CA SER A 220 -5.52 1.17 -23.03
C SER A 220 -5.44 -0.23 -23.59
N LEU A 221 -6.40 -0.58 -24.45
CA LEU A 221 -6.31 -1.73 -25.36
C LEU A 221 -5.35 -1.42 -26.49
#